data_fb6af0a68f31b3bce5f70e5f31900960
#
_entry.id   fb6af0a68f31b3bce5f70e5f31900960
#
_cell.length_a   1.000
_cell.length_b   1.000
_cell.length_c   1.000
_cell.angle_alpha   90.00
_cell.angle_beta   90.00
_cell.angle_gamma   90.00
#
_symmetry.space_group_name_H-M   'P 1'
#
loop_
_entity.id
_entity.type
_entity.pdbx_description
1 polymer ?
#
loop_
_entity_poly.entity_id
_entity_poly.type
_entity_poly.pdbx_seq_one_letter_code
_entity_poly.pdbx_strand_id
1 'polypeptide(L)'
;MEKKGPGKLSKDALKNLFEKPATTSYMGNGKIIVEKGYRGRLQYNPTKCINCKLCMKDCPTGAITIINEGTKEEKKMKAVLNVGHCIFCCQCVDSCNTGSLTFSQNVDFARLNKKDLTVEL
;
A
#
# COMPACT_ATOMS: atom_id res chain seq x y z
N MET A 1 -35.17 21.69 -19.43
CA MET A 1 -34.04 20.87 -19.99
C MET A 1 -33.97 21.17 -21.48
N GLU A 2 -32.99 21.95 -21.88
CA GLU A 2 -32.77 22.29 -23.29
C GLU A 2 -32.23 21.07 -24.03
N LYS A 3 -32.96 20.59 -25.03
CA LYS A 3 -32.51 19.48 -25.89
C LYS A 3 -31.31 19.95 -26.71
N LYS A 4 -30.11 19.54 -26.30
CA LYS A 4 -28.89 19.78 -27.06
C LYS A 4 -28.97 19.00 -28.38
N GLY A 5 -29.01 19.70 -29.51
CA GLY A 5 -29.03 19.07 -30.85
C GLY A 5 -27.72 18.31 -31.15
N PRO A 6 -27.74 17.42 -32.16
CA PRO A 6 -26.53 16.68 -32.58
C PRO A 6 -25.43 17.66 -32.97
N GLY A 7 -24.17 17.37 -32.55
CA GLY A 7 -23.02 18.19 -32.86
C GLY A 7 -22.62 19.26 -31.81
N LYS A 8 -23.43 19.54 -30.80
CA LYS A 8 -23.05 20.49 -29.71
C LYS A 8 -21.84 20.04 -28.92
N LEU A 9 -21.61 18.73 -28.77
CA LEU A 9 -20.45 18.17 -28.05
C LEU A 9 -19.15 18.24 -28.86
N SER A 10 -19.20 18.50 -30.17
CA SER A 10 -18.00 18.56 -31.00
C SER A 10 -17.07 19.72 -30.61
N LYS A 11 -17.64 20.86 -30.22
CA LYS A 11 -16.83 22.01 -29.73
C LYS A 11 -16.13 21.69 -28.40
N ASP A 12 -16.85 21.04 -27.48
CA ASP A 12 -16.31 20.64 -26.18
C ASP A 12 -15.22 19.54 -26.34
N ALA A 13 -15.45 18.59 -27.25
CA ALA A 13 -14.48 17.57 -27.60
C ALA A 13 -13.19 18.16 -28.20
N LEU A 14 -13.37 19.14 -29.13
CA LEU A 14 -12.21 19.81 -29.73
C LEU A 14 -11.43 20.67 -28.72
N LYS A 15 -12.13 21.32 -27.79
CA LYS A 15 -11.51 22.08 -26.71
C LYS A 15 -10.71 21.17 -25.77
N ASN A 16 -11.31 20.04 -25.37
CA ASN A 16 -10.66 19.07 -24.47
C ASN A 16 -9.39 18.43 -25.08
N LEU A 17 -9.31 18.36 -26.41
CA LEU A 17 -8.13 17.86 -27.12
C LEU A 17 -6.88 18.72 -26.87
N PHE A 18 -7.05 20.02 -26.65
CA PHE A 18 -5.96 20.98 -26.41
C PHE A 18 -5.81 21.35 -24.93
N GLU A 19 -6.67 20.86 -24.04
CA GLU A 19 -6.55 21.10 -22.60
C GLU A 19 -5.52 20.14 -21.97
N LYS A 20 -4.92 20.58 -20.86
CA LYS A 20 -4.03 19.71 -20.10
C LYS A 20 -4.80 18.51 -19.53
N PRO A 21 -4.22 17.29 -19.54
CA PRO A 21 -4.85 16.13 -18.94
C PRO A 21 -5.22 16.39 -17.48
N ALA A 22 -6.42 16.00 -17.06
CA ALA A 22 -6.86 16.07 -15.67
C ALA A 22 -6.20 14.96 -14.81
N THR A 23 -5.64 13.93 -15.47
CA THR A 23 -4.94 12.82 -14.80
C THR A 23 -3.48 13.17 -14.54
N THR A 24 -2.95 12.70 -13.40
CA THR A 24 -1.52 12.78 -13.09
C THR A 24 -0.77 11.62 -13.74
N SER A 25 0.43 11.92 -14.30
CA SER A 25 1.29 10.87 -14.85
C SER A 25 2.01 10.13 -13.72
N TYR A 26 1.82 8.82 -13.62
CA TYR A 26 2.49 7.98 -12.60
C TYR A 26 4.01 7.88 -12.84
N MET A 27 4.44 7.80 -14.08
CA MET A 27 5.85 7.62 -14.47
C MET A 27 6.46 8.86 -15.14
N GLY A 28 5.73 9.95 -15.26
CA GLY A 28 6.25 11.21 -15.80
C GLY A 28 7.01 12.00 -14.74
N ASN A 29 7.66 13.11 -15.14
CA ASN A 29 8.43 14.02 -14.27
C ASN A 29 7.60 14.67 -13.13
N GLY A 30 6.43 14.15 -12.81
CA GLY A 30 5.53 14.60 -11.75
C GLY A 30 5.79 13.85 -10.45
N LYS A 31 5.93 14.57 -9.35
CA LYS A 31 5.87 13.99 -8.01
C LYS A 31 4.49 13.36 -7.85
N ILE A 32 4.46 12.08 -7.48
CA ILE A 32 3.22 11.43 -7.07
C ILE A 32 2.74 12.15 -5.82
N ILE A 33 1.57 12.78 -5.91
CA ILE A 33 0.93 13.41 -4.76
C ILE A 33 0.21 12.30 -4.00
N VAL A 34 0.75 11.96 -2.85
CA VAL A 34 0.16 10.95 -1.96
C VAL A 34 -0.47 11.67 -0.79
N GLU A 35 -1.75 11.43 -0.55
CA GLU A 35 -2.48 11.98 0.58
C GLU A 35 -1.96 11.45 1.91
N LYS A 36 -2.08 12.26 2.99
CA LYS A 36 -1.55 11.92 4.33
C LYS A 36 -2.12 10.61 4.90
N GLY A 37 -3.34 10.26 4.54
CA GLY A 37 -4.02 9.03 4.98
C GLY A 37 -3.78 7.82 4.08
N TYR A 38 -2.89 7.91 3.09
CA TYR A 38 -2.62 6.81 2.17
C TYR A 38 -1.92 5.64 2.88
N ARG A 39 -2.45 4.43 2.67
CA ARG A 39 -1.92 3.18 3.22
C ARG A 39 -1.04 2.51 2.18
N GLY A 40 0.23 2.92 2.13
CA GLY A 40 1.20 2.37 1.19
C GLY A 40 1.89 1.13 1.73
N ARG A 41 3.21 1.05 1.60
CA ARG A 41 3.98 -0.11 2.03
C ARG A 41 4.00 -0.23 3.56
N LEU A 42 3.70 -1.42 4.07
CA LEU A 42 3.85 -1.75 5.48
C LEU A 42 5.34 -1.74 5.85
N GLN A 43 5.64 -1.12 6.99
CA GLN A 43 6.97 -1.07 7.61
C GLN A 43 6.93 -1.79 8.94
N TYR A 44 8.01 -2.48 9.26
CA TYR A 44 8.17 -3.23 10.49
C TYR A 44 9.42 -2.80 11.25
N ASN A 45 9.28 -2.58 12.55
CA ASN A 45 10.37 -2.30 13.44
C ASN A 45 10.60 -3.48 14.41
N PRO A 46 11.65 -4.29 14.20
CA PRO A 46 11.90 -5.48 14.99
C PRO A 46 12.24 -5.15 16.45
N THR A 47 12.81 -3.97 16.74
CA THR A 47 13.22 -3.59 18.11
C THR A 47 12.01 -3.38 19.04
N LYS A 48 10.86 -2.97 18.48
CA LYS A 48 9.62 -2.76 19.24
C LYS A 48 8.78 -4.03 19.34
N CYS A 49 9.07 -5.04 18.54
CA CYS A 49 8.24 -6.24 18.47
C CYS A 49 8.48 -7.16 19.67
N ILE A 50 7.40 -7.53 20.37
CA ILE A 50 7.41 -8.47 21.51
C ILE A 50 6.99 -9.88 21.12
N ASN A 51 6.79 -10.17 19.83
CA ASN A 51 6.37 -11.48 19.31
C ASN A 51 5.00 -11.97 19.85
N CYS A 52 4.06 -11.07 20.08
CA CYS A 52 2.71 -11.45 20.55
C CYS A 52 1.85 -12.12 19.46
N LYS A 53 2.23 -12.00 18.18
CA LYS A 53 1.56 -12.58 17.01
C LYS A 53 0.10 -12.14 16.79
N LEU A 54 -0.35 -11.07 17.45
CA LEU A 54 -1.70 -10.53 17.25
C LEU A 54 -1.92 -10.09 15.79
N CYS A 55 -0.93 -9.41 15.20
CA CYS A 55 -1.00 -8.99 13.80
C CYS A 55 -1.21 -10.15 12.81
N MET A 56 -0.72 -11.36 13.13
CA MET A 56 -0.96 -12.55 12.32
C MET A 56 -2.37 -13.10 12.52
N LYS A 57 -2.89 -13.08 13.76
CA LYS A 57 -4.22 -13.61 14.10
C LYS A 57 -5.33 -12.71 13.55
N ASP A 58 -5.13 -11.40 13.61
CA ASP A 58 -6.12 -10.41 13.21
C ASP A 58 -6.08 -10.10 11.72
N CYS A 59 -5.11 -10.65 10.99
CA CYS A 59 -5.01 -10.48 9.54
C CYS A 59 -6.08 -11.33 8.84
N PRO A 60 -7.08 -10.73 8.17
CA PRO A 60 -8.17 -11.48 7.55
C PRO A 60 -7.73 -12.36 6.38
N THR A 61 -6.60 -12.02 5.76
CA THR A 61 -6.06 -12.76 4.60
C THR A 61 -4.81 -13.59 4.93
N GLY A 62 -4.33 -13.55 6.18
CA GLY A 62 -3.10 -14.23 6.57
C GLY A 62 -1.85 -13.73 5.81
N ALA A 63 -1.86 -12.46 5.38
CA ALA A 63 -0.79 -11.90 4.55
C ALA A 63 0.52 -11.66 5.31
N ILE A 64 0.48 -11.54 6.64
CA ILE A 64 1.66 -11.25 7.47
C ILE A 64 2.03 -12.44 8.34
N THR A 65 3.34 -12.73 8.40
CA THR A 65 3.91 -13.77 9.25
C THR A 65 5.10 -13.21 10.01
N ILE A 66 5.13 -13.43 11.32
CA ILE A 66 6.27 -13.05 12.17
C ILE A 66 7.08 -14.32 12.48
N ILE A 67 8.35 -14.29 12.12
CA ILE A 67 9.31 -15.38 12.29
C ILE A 67 10.36 -14.92 13.30
N ASN A 68 10.69 -15.77 14.26
CA ASN A 68 11.82 -15.55 15.15
C ASN A 68 12.96 -16.48 14.69
N GLU A 69 13.99 -15.91 14.10
CA GLU A 69 15.21 -16.63 13.68
C GLU A 69 16.27 -16.66 14.79
N GLY A 70 16.03 -15.96 15.89
CA GLY A 70 16.97 -15.89 17.01
C GLY A 70 16.83 -17.03 18.01
N THR A 71 17.88 -17.25 18.80
CA THR A 71 17.89 -18.08 20.00
C THR A 71 17.12 -17.40 21.14
N LYS A 72 16.94 -18.09 22.28
CA LYS A 72 16.23 -17.54 23.46
C LYS A 72 16.86 -16.25 24.01
N GLU A 73 18.15 -16.02 23.72
CA GLU A 73 18.92 -14.88 24.22
C GLU A 73 18.97 -13.71 23.23
N GLU A 74 19.01 -13.98 21.91
CA GLU A 74 18.97 -12.95 20.85
C GLU A 74 17.68 -13.06 20.05
N LYS A 75 16.77 -12.14 20.27
CA LYS A 75 15.50 -12.07 19.52
C LYS A 75 15.76 -11.40 18.17
N LYS A 76 15.91 -12.17 17.11
CA LYS A 76 15.92 -11.68 15.73
C LYS A 76 14.53 -11.87 15.10
N MET A 77 13.67 -10.87 15.31
CA MET A 77 12.31 -10.88 14.74
C MET A 77 12.35 -10.41 13.29
N LYS A 78 11.78 -11.20 12.40
CA LYS A 78 11.52 -10.83 11.01
C LYS A 78 10.03 -10.89 10.74
N ALA A 79 9.53 -9.92 9.96
CA ALA A 79 8.18 -9.95 9.44
C ALA A 79 8.24 -10.25 7.94
N VAL A 80 7.48 -11.23 7.50
CA VAL A 80 7.30 -11.56 6.09
C VAL A 80 5.89 -11.16 5.70
N LEU A 81 5.77 -10.32 4.67
CA LEU A 81 4.50 -9.86 4.13
C LEU A 81 4.32 -10.36 2.72
N ASN A 82 3.20 -11.03 2.46
CA ASN A 82 2.76 -11.31 1.10
C ASN A 82 1.85 -10.16 0.62
N VAL A 83 2.43 -9.22 -0.12
CA VAL A 83 1.71 -8.05 -0.65
C VAL A 83 0.57 -8.45 -1.58
N GLY A 84 0.71 -9.59 -2.29
CA GLY A 84 -0.33 -10.11 -3.18
C GLY A 84 -1.60 -10.60 -2.46
N HIS A 85 -1.52 -10.89 -1.15
CA HIS A 85 -2.66 -11.24 -0.31
C HIS A 85 -3.13 -10.08 0.57
N CYS A 86 -2.31 -9.04 0.73
CA CYS A 86 -2.61 -7.93 1.60
C CYS A 86 -3.70 -7.03 1.00
N ILE A 87 -4.75 -6.77 1.76
CA ILE A 87 -5.85 -5.86 1.37
C ILE A 87 -5.68 -4.45 1.95
N PHE A 88 -4.56 -4.14 2.57
CA PHE A 88 -4.23 -2.84 3.17
C PHE A 88 -5.29 -2.31 4.15
N CYS A 89 -5.94 -3.20 4.90
CA CYS A 89 -7.02 -2.87 5.83
C CYS A 89 -6.57 -2.14 7.11
N CYS A 90 -5.27 -2.07 7.41
CA CYS A 90 -4.68 -1.51 8.64
C CYS A 90 -4.83 -2.36 9.91
N GLN A 91 -5.62 -3.43 9.93
CA GLN A 91 -5.92 -4.19 11.14
C GLN A 91 -4.66 -4.64 11.90
N CYS A 92 -3.63 -5.07 11.20
CA CYS A 92 -2.36 -5.48 11.83
C CYS A 92 -1.61 -4.34 12.54
N VAL A 93 -1.79 -3.10 12.07
CA VAL A 93 -1.23 -1.90 12.71
C VAL A 93 -2.03 -1.54 13.95
N ASP A 94 -3.36 -1.55 13.83
CA ASP A 94 -4.27 -1.22 14.93
C ASP A 94 -4.17 -2.25 16.08
N SER A 95 -3.98 -3.54 15.76
CA SER A 95 -3.77 -4.62 16.73
C SER A 95 -2.38 -4.61 17.39
N CYS A 96 -1.45 -3.81 16.88
CA CYS A 96 -0.07 -3.79 17.36
C CYS A 96 0.11 -2.86 18.57
N ASN A 97 -0.01 -3.38 19.78
CA ASN A 97 0.10 -2.61 21.03
C ASN A 97 1.46 -1.89 21.19
N THR A 98 2.52 -2.38 20.53
CA THR A 98 3.87 -1.81 20.65
C THR A 98 4.20 -0.82 19.54
N GLY A 99 3.30 -0.64 18.55
CA GLY A 99 3.54 0.21 17.38
C GLY A 99 4.74 -0.22 16.54
N SER A 100 5.00 -1.52 16.46
CA SER A 100 6.07 -2.07 15.62
C SER A 100 5.71 -2.11 14.13
N LEU A 101 4.44 -1.96 13.78
CA LEU A 101 3.96 -1.93 12.42
C LEU A 101 3.41 -0.54 12.11
N THR A 102 3.78 0.00 10.94
CA THR A 102 3.30 1.29 10.44
C THR A 102 3.14 1.25 8.93
N PHE A 103 2.27 2.07 8.36
CA PHE A 103 2.20 2.26 6.92
C PHE A 103 3.03 3.47 6.49
N SER A 104 3.79 3.32 5.41
CA SER A 104 4.46 4.42 4.73
C SER A 104 3.58 4.98 3.62
N GLN A 105 3.96 6.14 3.10
CA GLN A 105 3.34 6.70 1.90
C GLN A 105 3.97 6.18 0.59
N ASN A 106 4.83 5.15 0.67
CA ASN A 106 5.46 4.57 -0.51
C ASN A 106 4.43 3.76 -1.32
N VAL A 107 4.30 4.09 -2.60
CA VAL A 107 3.38 3.46 -3.56
C VAL A 107 4.09 2.47 -4.49
N ASP A 108 5.43 2.42 -4.45
CA ASP A 108 6.24 1.62 -5.35
C ASP A 108 6.46 0.19 -4.84
N PHE A 109 5.48 -0.66 -5.06
CA PHE A 109 5.55 -2.09 -4.74
C PHE A 109 4.98 -3.00 -5.83
N ALA A 110 4.74 -2.47 -7.04
CA ALA A 110 4.36 -3.28 -8.18
C ALA A 110 5.51 -4.20 -8.60
N ARG A 111 5.21 -5.47 -8.89
CA ARG A 111 6.17 -6.48 -9.33
C ARG A 111 5.60 -7.27 -10.51
N LEU A 112 6.47 -7.72 -11.39
CA LEU A 112 6.09 -8.54 -12.55
C LEU A 112 5.81 -10.00 -12.16
N ASN A 113 6.58 -10.54 -11.21
CA ASN A 113 6.43 -11.91 -10.76
C ASN A 113 5.69 -11.97 -9.43
N LYS A 114 4.75 -12.88 -9.30
CA LYS A 114 3.98 -13.11 -8.06
C LYS A 114 4.88 -13.48 -6.87
N LYS A 115 5.98 -14.18 -7.10
CA LYS A 115 6.93 -14.57 -6.05
C LYS A 115 7.60 -13.38 -5.38
N ASP A 116 7.84 -12.30 -6.14
CA ASP A 116 8.50 -11.08 -5.67
C ASP A 116 7.56 -10.19 -4.82
N LEU A 117 6.28 -10.55 -4.73
CA LEU A 117 5.30 -9.91 -3.86
C LEU A 117 5.41 -10.38 -2.40
N THR A 118 6.19 -11.41 -2.11
CA THR A 118 6.53 -11.81 -0.74
C THR A 118 7.81 -11.09 -0.35
N VAL A 119 7.69 -10.15 0.59
CA VAL A 119 8.80 -9.29 1.01
C VAL A 119 9.09 -9.47 2.49
N GLU A 120 10.37 -9.46 2.85
CA GLU A 120 10.82 -9.31 4.23
C GLU A 120 10.78 -7.81 4.59
N LEU A 121 10.27 -7.51 5.78
CA LEU A 121 10.09 -6.15 6.30
C LEU A 121 11.14 -5.85 7.36
#